data_6816f6b779239329f5c50572c76b9266
#
_entry.id   6816f6b779239329f5c50572c76b9266
#
_cell.length_a   1.000
_cell.length_b   1.000
_cell.length_c   1.000
_cell.angle_alpha   90.00
_cell.angle_beta   90.00
_cell.angle_gamma   90.00
#
_symmetry.space_group_name_H-M   'P 1'
#
loop_
_entity.id
_entity.type
_entity.pdbx_description
1 polymer ?
#
loop_
_entity_poly.entity_id
_entity_poly.type
_entity_poly.pdbx_seq_one_letter_code
_entity_poly.pdbx_strand_id
1 'polypeptide(L)'
;LIDVADRITGSILDAGCGTDDNALFFSERGCTVTGIDFLEEPIRRAKQKATERGMSATFLVKDALTLTDWTERFDEVIDNGLFHVFNDDDRRRYVEGLAAVLKPGGRLFLLCFSDKEPGTQGPRRLTKKEIEDAFAQGWAVESIQPTRFEVRPDLKDITFSEGGPKAWLVVVRRGS
;
A
#
# COMPACT_ATOMS: atom_id res chain seq x y z
N LEU A 1 -8.03 -4.80 -0.91
CA LEU A 1 -7.41 -4.84 -2.26
C LEU A 1 -8.05 -5.89 -3.17
N ILE A 2 -8.57 -6.98 -2.64
CA ILE A 2 -9.21 -8.05 -3.42
C ILE A 2 -10.32 -7.49 -4.32
N ASP A 3 -11.14 -6.56 -3.82
CA ASP A 3 -12.26 -5.97 -4.57
C ASP A 3 -11.84 -5.20 -5.85
N VAL A 4 -10.58 -4.82 -5.95
CA VAL A 4 -10.02 -4.10 -7.10
C VAL A 4 -8.92 -4.89 -7.82
N ALA A 5 -8.70 -6.15 -7.43
CA ALA A 5 -7.59 -6.97 -7.93
C ALA A 5 -7.57 -7.11 -9.46
N ASP A 6 -8.73 -7.17 -10.10
CA ASP A 6 -8.83 -7.28 -11.55
C ASP A 6 -8.42 -6.00 -12.31
N ARG A 7 -8.27 -4.89 -11.59
CA ARG A 7 -7.78 -3.62 -12.13
C ARG A 7 -6.27 -3.45 -11.98
N ILE A 8 -5.61 -4.32 -11.22
CA ILE A 8 -4.18 -4.27 -10.90
C ILE A 8 -3.45 -5.24 -11.81
N THR A 9 -2.61 -4.71 -12.70
CA THR A 9 -1.93 -5.49 -13.75
C THR A 9 -0.54 -4.95 -14.03
N GLY A 10 0.26 -5.72 -14.76
CA GLY A 10 1.59 -5.30 -15.21
C GLY A 10 2.67 -5.38 -14.12
N SER A 11 3.51 -4.36 -14.06
CA SER A 11 4.56 -4.25 -13.04
C SER A 11 4.02 -3.51 -11.81
N ILE A 12 4.17 -4.12 -10.64
CA ILE A 12 3.60 -3.64 -9.38
C ILE A 12 4.70 -3.40 -8.36
N LEU A 13 4.67 -2.24 -7.71
CA LEU A 13 5.38 -2.00 -6.46
C LEU A 13 4.43 -2.22 -5.28
N ASP A 14 4.78 -3.10 -4.36
CA ASP A 14 4.12 -3.23 -3.07
C ASP A 14 4.91 -2.47 -2.01
N ALA A 15 4.40 -1.31 -1.63
CA ALA A 15 5.06 -0.39 -0.72
C ALA A 15 4.70 -0.72 0.73
N GLY A 16 5.71 -1.08 1.53
CA GLY A 16 5.50 -1.55 2.89
C GLY A 16 4.93 -2.96 2.91
N CYS A 17 5.51 -3.85 2.12
CA CYS A 17 4.98 -5.18 1.84
C CYS A 17 4.90 -6.10 3.08
N GLY A 18 5.66 -5.84 4.11
CA GLY A 18 5.69 -6.70 5.28
C GLY A 18 6.14 -8.13 4.97
N THR A 19 5.47 -9.10 5.56
CA THR A 19 5.74 -10.54 5.35
C THR A 19 4.97 -11.15 4.18
N ASP A 20 4.34 -10.44 3.50
CA ASP A 20 3.42 -10.28 2.40
C ASP A 20 2.75 -11.51 1.77
N ASP A 21 1.43 -11.45 1.85
CA ASP A 21 0.54 -12.27 1.02
C ASP A 21 0.06 -11.51 -0.25
N ASN A 22 0.08 -10.15 -0.26
CA ASN A 22 -0.37 -9.36 -1.42
C ASN A 22 0.56 -9.53 -2.63
N ALA A 23 1.89 -9.36 -2.45
CA ALA A 23 2.83 -9.56 -3.55
C ALA A 23 2.73 -10.96 -4.15
N LEU A 24 2.58 -11.97 -3.32
CA LEU A 24 2.41 -13.35 -3.78
C LEU A 24 1.08 -13.53 -4.52
N PHE A 25 -0.01 -12.98 -3.99
CA PHE A 25 -1.33 -13.01 -4.63
C PHE A 25 -1.30 -12.42 -6.04
N PHE A 26 -0.68 -11.25 -6.24
CA PHE A 26 -0.58 -10.62 -7.56
C PHE A 26 0.42 -11.32 -8.47
N SER A 27 1.49 -11.90 -7.91
CA SER A 27 2.42 -12.73 -8.68
C SER A 27 1.74 -13.98 -9.25
N GLU A 28 0.87 -14.65 -8.47
CA GLU A 28 0.04 -15.78 -8.93
C GLU A 28 -0.90 -15.38 -10.09
N ARG A 29 -1.30 -14.13 -10.16
CA ARG A 29 -2.13 -13.57 -11.23
C ARG A 29 -1.33 -13.11 -12.45
N GLY A 30 -0.03 -13.36 -12.48
CA GLY A 30 0.84 -13.05 -13.61
C GLY A 30 1.43 -11.64 -13.61
N CYS A 31 1.31 -10.89 -12.52
CA CYS A 31 1.96 -9.60 -12.37
C CYS A 31 3.45 -9.75 -12.03
N THR A 32 4.26 -8.80 -12.48
CA THR A 32 5.66 -8.67 -12.05
C THR A 32 5.71 -7.83 -10.79
N VAL A 33 5.95 -8.43 -9.63
CA VAL A 33 5.84 -7.75 -8.34
C VAL A 33 7.20 -7.51 -7.70
N THR A 34 7.39 -6.28 -7.22
CA THR A 34 8.49 -5.90 -6.34
C THR A 34 7.90 -5.41 -5.02
N GLY A 35 8.21 -6.11 -3.92
CA GLY A 35 7.84 -5.70 -2.57
C GLY A 35 9.00 -5.00 -1.87
N ILE A 36 8.72 -3.91 -1.17
CA ILE A 36 9.70 -3.21 -0.34
C ILE A 36 9.19 -3.07 1.10
N ASP A 37 10.12 -3.21 2.03
CA ASP A 37 9.93 -2.87 3.44
C ASP A 37 11.26 -2.35 3.99
N PHE A 38 11.23 -1.46 4.96
CA PHE A 38 12.46 -0.92 5.54
C PHE A 38 13.11 -1.86 6.56
N LEU A 39 12.38 -2.89 7.02
CA LEU A 39 12.85 -3.91 7.95
C LEU A 39 13.33 -5.15 7.20
N GLU A 40 14.46 -5.71 7.64
CA GLU A 40 15.04 -6.93 7.04
C GLU A 40 14.20 -8.18 7.31
N GLU A 41 13.66 -8.32 8.51
CA GLU A 41 12.96 -9.55 8.93
C GLU A 41 11.69 -9.81 8.11
N PRO A 42 10.78 -8.84 7.87
CA PRO A 42 9.68 -9.04 6.95
C PRO A 42 10.13 -9.45 5.54
N ILE A 43 11.15 -8.80 4.99
CA ILE A 43 11.70 -9.12 3.67
C ILE A 43 12.27 -10.54 3.63
N ARG A 44 12.99 -10.95 4.66
CA ARG A 44 13.51 -12.32 4.76
C ARG A 44 12.38 -13.35 4.73
N ARG A 45 11.31 -13.11 5.50
CA ARG A 45 10.12 -13.98 5.53
C ARG A 45 9.38 -13.99 4.18
N ALA A 46 9.23 -12.84 3.54
CA ALA A 46 8.60 -12.74 2.23
C ALA A 46 9.37 -13.56 1.17
N LYS A 47 10.71 -13.45 1.14
CA LYS A 47 11.57 -14.24 0.26
C LYS A 47 11.44 -15.74 0.52
N GLN A 48 11.45 -16.15 1.78
CA GLN A 48 11.28 -17.55 2.17
C GLN A 48 9.94 -18.09 1.68
N LYS A 49 8.86 -17.37 1.94
CA LYS A 49 7.50 -17.74 1.52
C LYS A 49 7.37 -17.84 0.00
N ALA A 50 7.96 -16.91 -0.76
CA ALA A 50 8.00 -16.98 -2.22
C ALA A 50 8.73 -18.23 -2.73
N THR A 51 9.90 -18.55 -2.15
CA THR A 51 10.66 -19.76 -2.48
C THR A 51 9.87 -21.04 -2.20
N GLU A 52 9.25 -21.13 -1.02
CA GLU A 52 8.44 -22.29 -0.62
C GLU A 52 7.24 -22.53 -1.54
N ARG A 53 6.68 -21.45 -2.09
CA ARG A 53 5.55 -21.52 -3.04
C ARG A 53 5.97 -21.57 -4.51
N GLY A 54 7.27 -21.54 -4.81
CA GLY A 54 7.80 -21.55 -6.18
C GLY A 54 7.43 -20.29 -6.99
N MET A 55 7.33 -19.15 -6.32
CA MET A 55 6.84 -17.91 -6.92
C MET A 55 7.96 -16.92 -7.23
N SER A 56 7.79 -16.17 -8.32
CA SER A 56 8.72 -15.15 -8.79
C SER A 56 8.24 -13.75 -8.35
N ALA A 57 8.70 -13.31 -7.18
CA ALA A 57 8.55 -11.93 -6.75
C ALA A 57 9.90 -11.42 -6.24
N THR A 58 10.17 -10.13 -6.43
CA THR A 58 11.39 -9.48 -5.92
C THR A 58 11.09 -8.80 -4.60
N PHE A 59 11.92 -9.01 -3.58
CA PHE A 59 11.76 -8.36 -2.28
C PHE A 59 13.05 -7.64 -1.88
N LEU A 60 12.93 -6.36 -1.53
CA LEU A 60 14.07 -5.49 -1.23
C LEU A 60 13.87 -4.78 0.12
N VAL A 61 14.94 -4.70 0.91
CA VAL A 61 14.99 -3.80 2.07
C VAL A 61 15.16 -2.39 1.54
N LYS A 62 14.13 -1.56 1.65
CA LYS A 62 14.14 -0.18 1.14
C LYS A 62 13.16 0.69 1.91
N ASP A 63 13.60 1.91 2.22
CA ASP A 63 12.75 2.94 2.82
C ASP A 63 11.85 3.58 1.75
N ALA A 64 10.55 3.51 1.93
CA ALA A 64 9.57 4.12 1.04
C ALA A 64 9.67 5.65 0.95
N LEU A 65 10.33 6.30 1.91
CA LEU A 65 10.61 7.74 1.87
C LEU A 65 11.78 8.11 0.94
N THR A 66 12.47 7.12 0.35
CA THR A 66 13.59 7.31 -0.58
C THR A 66 13.27 6.93 -2.02
N LEU A 67 12.00 6.77 -2.36
CA LEU A 67 11.57 6.34 -3.71
C LEU A 67 11.94 7.33 -4.81
N THR A 68 12.14 8.61 -4.51
CA THR A 68 12.62 9.61 -5.47
C THR A 68 13.99 9.27 -6.07
N ASP A 69 14.81 8.50 -5.34
CA ASP A 69 16.14 8.10 -5.77
C ASP A 69 16.14 6.84 -6.64
N TRP A 70 14.99 6.26 -6.85
CA TRP A 70 14.84 4.99 -7.58
C TRP A 70 14.58 5.21 -9.05
N THR A 71 15.22 4.40 -9.91
CA THR A 71 15.11 4.51 -11.37
C THR A 71 14.03 3.62 -11.95
N GLU A 72 13.61 2.58 -11.22
CA GLU A 72 12.53 1.69 -11.63
C GLU A 72 11.21 2.43 -11.74
N ARG A 73 10.38 2.01 -12.68
CA ARG A 73 9.04 2.54 -12.91
C ARG A 73 8.04 1.41 -13.00
N PHE A 74 6.89 1.61 -12.35
CA PHE A 74 5.83 0.63 -12.21
C PHE A 74 4.55 1.10 -12.89
N ASP A 75 3.78 0.14 -13.38
CA ASP A 75 2.43 0.41 -13.90
C ASP A 75 1.47 0.77 -12.76
N GLU A 76 1.60 0.06 -11.63
CA GLU A 76 0.74 0.22 -10.46
C GLU A 76 1.58 0.19 -9.17
N VAL A 77 1.05 0.85 -8.13
CA VAL A 77 1.54 0.72 -6.76
C VAL A 77 0.40 0.25 -5.87
N ILE A 78 0.67 -0.68 -4.97
CA ILE A 78 -0.22 -1.05 -3.88
C ILE A 78 0.37 -0.61 -2.54
N ASP A 79 -0.50 -0.12 -1.67
CA ASP A 79 -0.18 0.29 -0.30
C ASP A 79 -1.26 -0.26 0.63
N ASN A 80 -0.91 -1.26 1.39
CA ASN A 80 -1.82 -1.90 2.33
C ASN A 80 -1.47 -1.51 3.77
N GLY A 81 -1.66 -0.23 4.12
CA GLY A 81 -1.49 0.25 5.48
C GLY A 81 -0.12 0.87 5.77
N LEU A 82 0.58 1.39 4.77
CA LEU A 82 1.80 2.18 4.98
C LEU A 82 1.50 3.68 5.09
N PHE A 83 0.68 4.22 4.21
CA PHE A 83 0.35 5.64 4.13
C PHE A 83 -0.12 6.25 5.46
N HIS A 84 -0.89 5.49 6.24
CA HIS A 84 -1.45 5.97 7.51
C HIS A 84 -0.45 5.96 8.68
N VAL A 85 0.76 5.44 8.52
CA VAL A 85 1.80 5.51 9.56
C VAL A 85 2.61 6.80 9.51
N PHE A 86 2.57 7.54 8.40
CA PHE A 86 3.36 8.74 8.19
C PHE A 86 2.76 9.98 8.87
N ASN A 87 3.62 10.82 9.43
CA ASN A 87 3.28 12.20 9.76
C ASN A 87 3.09 13.03 8.48
N ASP A 88 2.71 14.30 8.60
CA ASP A 88 2.38 15.13 7.44
C ASP A 88 3.60 15.39 6.53
N ASP A 89 4.81 15.54 7.09
CA ASP A 89 6.03 15.78 6.30
C ASP A 89 6.47 14.51 5.56
N ASP A 90 6.50 13.39 6.23
CA ASP A 90 6.85 12.10 5.62
C ASP A 90 5.80 11.68 4.58
N ARG A 91 4.53 11.99 4.80
CA ARG A 91 3.48 11.74 3.82
C ARG A 91 3.72 12.52 2.53
N ARG A 92 4.13 13.79 2.61
CA ARG A 92 4.50 14.58 1.41
C ARG A 92 5.66 13.93 0.65
N ARG A 93 6.73 13.55 1.37
CA ARG A 93 7.88 12.86 0.78
C ARG A 93 7.48 11.54 0.12
N TYR A 94 6.61 10.79 0.77
CA TYR A 94 6.11 9.54 0.23
C TYR A 94 5.29 9.74 -1.05
N VAL A 95 4.38 10.71 -1.10
CA VAL A 95 3.60 11.05 -2.30
C VAL A 95 4.50 11.50 -3.45
N GLU A 96 5.54 12.29 -3.18
CA GLU A 96 6.56 12.65 -4.17
C GLU A 96 7.30 11.41 -4.70
N GLY A 97 7.66 10.50 -3.81
CA GLY A 97 8.27 9.21 -4.17
C GLY A 97 7.37 8.34 -5.03
N LEU A 98 6.09 8.26 -4.71
CA LEU A 98 5.09 7.54 -5.52
C LEU A 98 4.98 8.13 -6.92
N ALA A 99 4.97 9.46 -7.05
CA ALA A 99 4.98 10.13 -8.35
C ALA A 99 6.26 9.84 -9.14
N ALA A 100 7.39 9.65 -8.46
CA ALA A 100 8.65 9.32 -9.12
C ALA A 100 8.67 7.89 -9.67
N VAL A 101 8.09 6.91 -8.97
CA VAL A 101 8.17 5.50 -9.36
C VAL A 101 6.99 5.00 -10.20
N LEU A 102 5.85 5.68 -10.20
CA LEU A 102 4.74 5.36 -11.10
C LEU A 102 5.00 5.91 -12.50
N LYS A 103 4.67 5.13 -13.51
CA LYS A 103 4.59 5.62 -14.88
C LYS A 103 3.47 6.67 -15.01
N PRO A 104 3.57 7.63 -15.94
CA PRO A 104 2.46 8.53 -16.23
C PRO A 104 1.16 7.75 -16.50
N GLY A 105 0.07 8.14 -15.84
CA GLY A 105 -1.22 7.42 -15.93
C GLY A 105 -1.33 6.17 -15.07
N GLY A 106 -0.24 5.74 -14.41
CA GLY A 106 -0.25 4.63 -13.45
C GLY A 106 -1.07 4.95 -12.20
N ARG A 107 -1.49 3.92 -11.48
CA ARG A 107 -2.38 4.06 -10.32
C ARG A 107 -1.74 3.60 -9.03
N LEU A 108 -2.14 4.27 -7.96
CA LEU A 108 -1.97 3.82 -6.58
C LEU A 108 -3.29 3.22 -6.09
N PHE A 109 -3.22 2.02 -5.54
CA PHE A 109 -4.30 1.37 -4.79
C PHE A 109 -3.93 1.34 -3.31
N LEU A 110 -4.60 2.16 -2.54
CA LEU A 110 -4.26 2.46 -1.16
C LEU A 110 -5.35 1.98 -0.21
N LEU A 111 -4.97 1.25 0.83
CA LEU A 111 -5.84 0.91 1.95
C LEU A 111 -5.31 1.58 3.22
N CYS A 112 -6.11 2.42 3.84
CA CYS A 112 -5.73 3.14 5.06
C CYS A 112 -6.88 3.22 6.07
N PHE A 113 -6.56 3.43 7.36
CA PHE A 113 -7.56 3.60 8.40
C PHE A 113 -8.43 4.82 8.16
N SER A 114 -9.73 4.62 8.31
CA SER A 114 -10.76 5.65 8.16
C SER A 114 -10.98 6.41 9.47
N ASP A 115 -11.30 7.71 9.36
CA ASP A 115 -11.80 8.53 10.47
C ASP A 115 -13.12 8.00 11.06
N LYS A 116 -13.76 7.06 10.40
CA LYS A 116 -14.96 6.36 10.89
C LYS A 116 -14.66 5.22 11.87
N GLU A 117 -13.40 4.82 12.00
CA GLU A 117 -12.98 3.86 13.03
C GLU A 117 -12.88 4.56 14.38
N PRO A 118 -13.63 4.12 15.40
CA PRO A 118 -13.58 4.74 16.73
C PRO A 118 -12.25 4.47 17.45
N GLY A 119 -11.99 5.26 18.49
CA GLY A 119 -10.80 5.13 19.32
C GLY A 119 -9.55 5.74 18.68
N THR A 120 -8.43 5.57 19.36
CA THR A 120 -7.12 6.15 18.97
C THR A 120 -6.01 5.11 18.88
N GLN A 121 -6.29 3.85 19.20
CA GLN A 121 -5.32 2.76 19.15
C GLN A 121 -4.98 2.42 17.69
N GLY A 122 -3.72 2.06 17.48
CA GLY A 122 -3.19 1.72 16.16
C GLY A 122 -2.88 2.95 15.30
N PRO A 123 -2.89 2.82 13.97
CA PRO A 123 -2.51 3.87 13.05
C PRO A 123 -3.42 5.10 13.09
N ARG A 124 -2.91 6.22 12.59
CA ARG A 124 -3.67 7.46 12.41
C ARG A 124 -4.91 7.21 11.53
N ARG A 125 -6.05 7.79 11.93
CA ARG A 125 -7.28 7.83 11.13
C ARG A 125 -7.19 8.96 10.12
N LEU A 126 -7.64 8.69 8.90
CA LEU A 126 -7.63 9.65 7.82
C LEU A 126 -9.04 9.99 7.37
N THR A 127 -9.29 11.28 7.20
CA THR A 127 -10.49 11.78 6.53
C THR A 127 -10.33 11.70 5.01
N LYS A 128 -11.43 11.67 4.28
CA LYS A 128 -11.40 11.78 2.81
C LYS A 128 -10.69 13.06 2.36
N LYS A 129 -10.92 14.17 3.08
CA LYS A 129 -10.27 15.45 2.77
C LYS A 129 -8.75 15.39 2.90
N GLU A 130 -8.22 14.77 3.96
CA GLU A 130 -6.76 14.60 4.11
C GLU A 130 -6.15 13.78 2.97
N ILE A 131 -6.87 12.78 2.48
CA ILE A 131 -6.46 11.98 1.31
C ILE A 131 -6.50 12.84 0.04
N GLU A 132 -7.58 13.54 -0.21
CA GLU A 132 -7.73 14.43 -1.37
C GLU A 132 -6.67 15.53 -1.38
N ASP A 133 -6.39 16.14 -0.23
CA ASP A 133 -5.36 17.18 -0.08
C ASP A 133 -3.95 16.62 -0.36
N ALA A 134 -3.66 15.38 0.06
CA ALA A 134 -2.36 14.74 -0.20
C ALA A 134 -2.12 14.49 -1.69
N PHE A 135 -3.17 14.28 -2.46
CA PHE A 135 -3.12 13.99 -3.91
C PHE A 135 -3.71 15.13 -4.76
N ALA A 136 -3.66 16.38 -4.27
CA ALA A 136 -4.27 17.52 -4.96
C ALA A 136 -3.53 17.96 -6.22
N GLN A 137 -2.20 17.77 -6.30
CA GLN A 137 -1.39 18.25 -7.41
C GLN A 137 -0.70 17.10 -8.14
N GLY A 138 -0.94 17.01 -9.44
CA GLY A 138 -0.34 15.98 -10.29
C GLY A 138 -1.01 14.61 -10.20
N TRP A 139 -2.15 14.53 -9.53
CA TRP A 139 -2.92 13.31 -9.33
C TRP A 139 -4.41 13.51 -9.61
N ALA A 140 -5.10 12.42 -9.91
CA ALA A 140 -6.56 12.38 -9.96
C ALA A 140 -7.06 11.28 -9.00
N VAL A 141 -7.82 11.67 -7.98
CA VAL A 141 -8.49 10.73 -7.08
C VAL A 141 -9.68 10.14 -7.82
N GLU A 142 -9.60 8.87 -8.21
CA GLU A 142 -10.66 8.18 -8.96
C GLU A 142 -11.79 7.70 -8.04
N SER A 143 -11.45 7.21 -6.85
CA SER A 143 -12.43 6.77 -5.85
C SER A 143 -11.87 6.72 -4.44
N ILE A 144 -12.75 6.97 -3.46
CA ILE A 144 -12.54 6.71 -2.03
C ILE A 144 -13.77 5.95 -1.52
N GLN A 145 -13.62 4.66 -1.29
CA GLN A 145 -14.72 3.77 -0.88
C GLN A 145 -14.52 3.27 0.55
N PRO A 146 -15.59 3.18 1.36
CA PRO A 146 -15.51 2.57 2.67
C PRO A 146 -15.24 1.06 2.53
N THR A 147 -14.35 0.56 3.38
CA THR A 147 -14.01 -0.87 3.47
C THR A 147 -13.54 -1.19 4.89
N ARG A 148 -12.95 -2.36 5.07
CA ARG A 148 -12.38 -2.79 6.34
C ARG A 148 -11.04 -3.48 6.14
N PHE A 149 -10.16 -3.34 7.14
CA PHE A 149 -9.00 -4.22 7.24
C PHE A 149 -9.40 -5.58 7.78
N GLU A 150 -8.71 -6.61 7.36
CA GLU A 150 -8.74 -7.90 8.03
C GLU A 150 -7.99 -7.82 9.36
N VAL A 151 -8.60 -8.34 10.42
CA VAL A 151 -7.96 -8.39 11.74
C VAL A 151 -7.02 -9.58 11.79
N ARG A 152 -5.75 -9.33 12.11
CA ARG A 152 -4.81 -10.41 12.39
C ARG A 152 -5.19 -11.12 13.70
N PRO A 153 -5.19 -12.47 13.73
CA PRO A 153 -5.58 -13.24 14.93
C PRO A 153 -4.68 -13.00 16.14
N ASP A 154 -3.48 -12.47 15.94
CA ASP A 154 -2.48 -12.18 16.98
C ASP A 154 -2.68 -10.84 17.70
N LEU A 155 -3.55 -9.96 17.19
CA LEU A 155 -3.88 -8.67 17.81
C LEU A 155 -5.00 -8.81 18.86
N LYS A 156 -4.74 -9.60 19.91
CA LYS A 156 -5.75 -9.94 20.94
C LYS A 156 -6.12 -8.80 21.89
N ASP A 157 -5.27 -7.79 22.01
CA ASP A 157 -5.40 -6.72 23.00
C ASP A 157 -5.96 -5.40 22.42
N ILE A 158 -6.27 -5.36 21.13
CA ILE A 158 -6.82 -4.18 20.46
C ILE A 158 -8.22 -4.49 19.95
N THR A 159 -9.20 -3.74 20.45
CA THR A 159 -10.59 -3.87 20.03
C THR A 159 -10.88 -2.89 18.89
N PHE A 160 -11.20 -3.42 17.71
CA PHE A 160 -11.69 -2.67 16.58
C PHE A 160 -13.20 -2.89 16.36
N SER A 161 -13.78 -2.13 15.45
CA SER A 161 -15.17 -2.34 15.02
C SER A 161 -15.42 -3.79 14.57
N GLU A 162 -16.61 -4.30 14.80
CA GLU A 162 -17.02 -5.63 14.35
C GLU A 162 -16.79 -5.79 12.84
N GLY A 163 -16.19 -6.90 12.44
CA GLY A 163 -15.81 -7.17 11.05
C GLY A 163 -14.51 -6.50 10.61
N GLY A 164 -13.73 -5.94 11.55
CA GLY A 164 -12.43 -5.33 11.33
C GLY A 164 -12.44 -3.80 11.32
N PRO A 165 -11.27 -3.17 11.45
CA PRO A 165 -11.12 -1.73 11.45
C PRO A 165 -11.68 -1.09 10.18
N LYS A 166 -12.48 -0.03 10.34
CA LYS A 166 -13.00 0.73 9.22
C LYS A 166 -11.86 1.42 8.47
N ALA A 167 -11.89 1.31 7.16
CA ALA A 167 -10.83 1.76 6.27
C ALA A 167 -11.39 2.49 5.04
N TRP A 168 -10.51 3.18 4.34
CA TRP A 168 -10.74 3.69 2.99
C TRP A 168 -9.95 2.86 1.98
N LEU A 169 -10.62 2.38 0.95
CA LEU A 169 -10.00 1.90 -0.27
C LEU A 169 -9.98 3.05 -1.27
N VAL A 170 -8.77 3.49 -1.60
CA VAL A 170 -8.53 4.67 -2.42
C VAL A 170 -7.86 4.26 -3.71
N VAL A 171 -8.34 4.78 -4.83
CA VAL A 171 -7.68 4.64 -6.12
C VAL A 171 -7.32 6.03 -6.63
N VAL A 172 -6.03 6.23 -6.87
CA VAL A 172 -5.47 7.50 -7.32
C VAL A 172 -4.66 7.25 -8.58
N ARG A 173 -4.87 8.07 -9.60
CA ARG A 173 -4.11 8.02 -10.85
C ARG A 173 -3.07 9.14 -10.87
N ARG A 174 -1.82 8.79 -11.24
CA ARG A 174 -0.81 9.78 -11.54
C ARG A 174 -1.15 10.50 -12.84
N GLY A 175 -1.00 11.82 -12.87
CA GLY A 175 -1.12 12.63 -14.08
C GLY A 175 -0.11 12.24 -15.17
N SER A 176 -0.40 12.68 -16.36
CA SER A 176 0.45 12.46 -17.55
C SER A 176 1.73 13.27 -17.50
#